data_55e976528cba3e65da594b3d20a16f48
#
_entry.id   55e976528cba3e65da594b3d20a16f48
#
_cell.length_a   1.000
_cell.length_b   1.000
_cell.length_c   1.000
_cell.angle_alpha   90.00
_cell.angle_beta   90.00
_cell.angle_gamma   90.00
#
_symmetry.space_group_name_H-M   'P 1'
#
loop_
_entity.id
_entity.type
_entity.pdbx_description
1 polymer ?
#
loop_
_entity_poly.entity_id
_entity_poly.type
_entity_poly.pdbx_seq_one_letter_code
_entity_poly.pdbx_strand_id
1 'polypeptide(L)'
;MLTTMNEVLKIAEARNIAVGAFDTPNLENMFAVVKTAEKYNVPVILMYIPLLEDVAPVEFMAPVMVAVARNAKVPVAVHLDHCSDLERLKRCLELGFTSVMYDGSELSYEENVRNTKIAVEYARRYGADVEA
;
A
#
# COMPACT_ATOMS: atom_id res chain seq x y z
N MET A 1 -4.71 3.06 -12.73
CA MET A 1 -5.99 3.32 -12.01
C MET A 1 -5.77 3.03 -10.53
N LEU A 2 -5.55 4.09 -9.76
CA LEU A 2 -5.42 3.95 -8.30
C LEU A 2 -6.71 3.35 -7.71
N THR A 3 -6.58 2.32 -6.88
CA THR A 3 -7.69 1.63 -6.22
C THR A 3 -7.29 1.08 -4.86
N THR A 4 -8.20 0.47 -4.11
CA THR A 4 -7.92 -0.14 -2.81
C THR A 4 -7.36 -1.56 -2.96
N MET A 5 -6.74 -2.08 -1.89
CA MET A 5 -6.25 -3.45 -1.82
C MET A 5 -7.39 -4.46 -2.05
N ASN A 6 -8.53 -4.27 -1.39
CA ASN A 6 -9.69 -5.14 -1.52
C ASN A 6 -10.19 -5.24 -2.97
N GLU A 7 -10.19 -4.14 -3.72
CA GLU A 7 -10.59 -4.17 -5.15
C GLU A 7 -9.57 -4.95 -5.99
N VAL A 8 -8.28 -4.79 -5.72
CA VAL A 8 -7.21 -5.56 -6.37
C VAL A 8 -7.38 -7.05 -6.10
N LEU A 9 -7.62 -7.43 -4.84
CA LEU A 9 -7.80 -8.83 -4.43
C LEU A 9 -9.08 -9.46 -5.01
N LYS A 10 -10.20 -8.75 -5.07
CA LYS A 10 -11.43 -9.22 -5.73
C LYS A 10 -11.21 -9.54 -7.21
N ILE A 11 -10.44 -8.71 -7.91
CA ILE A 11 -10.10 -8.96 -9.33
C ILE A 11 -9.25 -10.22 -9.46
N ALA A 12 -8.28 -10.39 -8.55
CA ALA A 12 -7.41 -11.57 -8.54
C ALA A 12 -8.19 -12.85 -8.27
N GLU A 13 -9.06 -12.83 -7.27
CA GLU A 13 -9.94 -13.95 -6.93
C GLU A 13 -10.84 -14.34 -8.12
N ALA A 14 -11.51 -13.35 -8.73
CA ALA A 14 -12.37 -13.58 -9.89
C ALA A 14 -11.64 -14.17 -11.10
N ARG A 15 -10.34 -13.90 -11.23
CA ARG A 15 -9.48 -14.41 -12.31
C ARG A 15 -8.68 -15.64 -11.92
N ASN A 16 -8.76 -16.09 -10.67
CA ASN A 16 -7.97 -17.19 -10.09
C ASN A 16 -6.44 -16.99 -10.31
N ILE A 17 -5.95 -15.78 -10.00
CA ILE A 17 -4.53 -15.40 -10.08
C ILE A 17 -4.03 -14.86 -8.75
N ALA A 18 -2.72 -14.93 -8.51
CA ALA A 18 -2.06 -14.17 -7.45
C ALA A 18 -1.78 -12.74 -7.92
N VAL A 19 -1.72 -11.79 -6.97
CA VAL A 19 -1.28 -10.41 -7.23
C VAL A 19 0.15 -10.24 -6.79
N GLY A 20 0.98 -9.64 -7.64
CA GLY A 20 2.32 -9.23 -7.24
C GLY A 20 2.26 -7.99 -6.36
N ALA A 21 2.99 -8.02 -5.24
CA ALA A 21 3.21 -6.90 -4.34
C ALA A 21 4.72 -6.60 -4.30
N PHE A 22 5.11 -5.36 -4.58
CA PHE A 22 6.51 -5.02 -4.81
C PHE A 22 6.90 -3.76 -4.05
N ASP A 23 7.96 -3.86 -3.23
CA ASP A 23 8.65 -2.69 -2.71
C ASP A 23 9.27 -1.90 -3.86
N THR A 24 8.95 -0.62 -3.91
CA THR A 24 9.36 0.25 -5.01
C THR A 24 10.16 1.45 -4.49
N PRO A 25 11.47 1.27 -4.26
CA PRO A 25 12.32 2.28 -3.63
C PRO A 25 12.62 3.49 -4.53
N ASN A 26 12.30 3.42 -5.81
CA ASN A 26 12.57 4.50 -6.77
C ASN A 26 11.59 4.47 -7.95
N LEU A 27 11.62 5.52 -8.75
CA LEU A 27 10.72 5.72 -9.89
C LEU A 27 10.86 4.65 -10.97
N GLU A 28 12.08 4.21 -11.23
CA GLU A 28 12.39 3.21 -12.26
C GLU A 28 11.73 1.87 -11.91
N ASN A 29 11.81 1.45 -10.65
CA ASN A 29 11.15 0.25 -10.17
C ASN A 29 9.61 0.36 -10.27
N MET A 30 9.04 1.50 -9.88
CA MET A 30 7.59 1.73 -10.03
C MET A 30 7.15 1.58 -11.49
N PHE A 31 7.88 2.20 -12.42
CA PHE A 31 7.56 2.06 -13.85
C PHE A 31 7.76 0.64 -14.37
N ALA A 32 8.81 -0.06 -13.95
CA ALA A 32 9.03 -1.44 -14.34
C ALA A 32 7.86 -2.33 -13.90
N VAL A 33 7.41 -2.20 -12.65
CA VAL A 33 6.28 -2.93 -12.09
C VAL A 33 4.99 -2.58 -12.82
N VAL A 34 4.64 -1.30 -12.92
CA VAL A 34 3.36 -0.89 -13.53
C VAL A 34 3.30 -1.21 -15.02
N LYS A 35 4.38 -0.97 -15.78
CA LYS A 35 4.41 -1.31 -17.21
C LYS A 35 4.32 -2.82 -17.44
N THR A 36 4.91 -3.62 -16.56
CA THR A 36 4.78 -5.08 -16.63
C THR A 36 3.33 -5.50 -16.35
N ALA A 37 2.71 -4.95 -15.30
CA ALA A 37 1.30 -5.20 -14.99
C ALA A 37 0.37 -4.79 -16.16
N GLU A 38 0.62 -3.64 -16.79
CA GLU A 38 -0.10 -3.18 -17.96
C GLU A 38 0.06 -4.14 -19.16
N LYS A 39 1.29 -4.60 -19.41
CA LYS A 39 1.57 -5.55 -20.50
C LYS A 39 0.79 -6.86 -20.36
N TYR A 40 0.64 -7.35 -19.14
CA TYR A 40 -0.10 -8.59 -18.85
C TYR A 40 -1.57 -8.34 -18.49
N ASN A 41 -2.01 -7.09 -18.44
CA ASN A 41 -3.36 -6.68 -18.05
C ASN A 41 -3.80 -7.29 -16.70
N VAL A 42 -2.94 -7.18 -15.69
CA VAL A 42 -3.15 -7.70 -14.33
C VAL A 42 -3.11 -6.58 -13.30
N PRO A 43 -3.83 -6.67 -12.17
CA PRO A 43 -3.68 -5.74 -11.06
C PRO A 43 -2.33 -5.92 -10.38
N VAL A 44 -1.87 -4.89 -9.65
CA VAL A 44 -0.60 -4.91 -8.93
C VAL A 44 -0.65 -4.04 -7.68
N ILE A 45 0.22 -4.33 -6.72
CA ILE A 45 0.40 -3.57 -5.49
C ILE A 45 1.81 -2.95 -5.51
N LEU A 46 1.87 -1.61 -5.39
CA LEU A 46 3.10 -0.88 -5.12
C LEU A 46 3.23 -0.70 -3.62
N MET A 47 4.33 -1.18 -3.05
CA MET A 47 4.58 -1.11 -1.61
C MET A 47 5.66 -0.08 -1.29
N TYR A 48 5.51 0.53 -0.12
CA TYR A 48 6.51 1.32 0.58
C TYR A 48 6.71 0.74 1.97
N ILE A 49 7.95 0.50 2.36
CA ILE A 49 8.31 0.00 3.68
C ILE A 49 9.06 1.07 4.48
N PRO A 50 8.80 1.25 5.79
CA PRO A 50 9.46 2.25 6.63
C PRO A 50 11.00 2.18 6.66
N LEU A 51 11.55 1.01 6.37
CA LEU A 51 13.01 0.81 6.25
C LEU A 51 13.66 1.70 5.18
N LEU A 52 12.90 2.16 4.21
CA LEU A 52 13.39 3.02 3.12
C LEU A 52 13.46 4.50 3.51
N GLU A 53 12.96 4.91 4.68
CA GLU A 53 12.79 6.32 5.06
C GLU A 53 14.05 7.16 4.92
N ASP A 54 15.21 6.61 5.30
CA ASP A 54 16.50 7.34 5.26
C ASP A 54 17.01 7.61 3.83
N VAL A 55 16.63 6.80 2.86
CA VAL A 55 17.10 6.90 1.48
C VAL A 55 16.02 7.35 0.50
N ALA A 56 14.76 7.13 0.85
CA ALA A 56 13.60 7.45 0.02
C ALA A 56 12.43 7.89 0.94
N PRO A 57 12.50 9.11 1.53
CA PRO A 57 11.49 9.56 2.48
C PRO A 57 10.07 9.53 1.92
N VAL A 58 9.12 9.07 2.71
CA VAL A 58 7.73 8.88 2.28
C VAL A 58 7.09 10.17 1.76
N GLU A 59 7.49 11.32 2.30
CA GLU A 59 6.99 12.64 1.87
C GLU A 59 7.25 12.92 0.37
N PHE A 60 8.34 12.38 -0.17
CA PHE A 60 8.67 12.48 -1.60
C PHE A 60 8.15 11.28 -2.40
N MET A 61 8.20 10.09 -1.80
CA MET A 61 7.81 8.86 -2.49
C MET A 61 6.30 8.74 -2.68
N ALA A 62 5.50 9.05 -1.67
CA ALA A 62 4.07 8.89 -1.70
C ALA A 62 3.38 9.67 -2.86
N PRO A 63 3.65 10.98 -3.08
CA PRO A 63 3.07 11.70 -4.22
C PRO A 63 3.40 11.06 -5.56
N VAL A 64 4.63 10.53 -5.71
CA VAL A 64 5.09 9.87 -6.94
C VAL A 64 4.38 8.54 -7.12
N MET A 65 4.32 7.70 -6.08
CA MET A 65 3.62 6.40 -6.11
C MET A 65 2.14 6.58 -6.48
N VAL A 66 1.46 7.52 -5.81
CA VAL A 66 0.05 7.85 -6.08
C VAL A 66 -0.14 8.37 -7.50
N ALA A 67 0.75 9.23 -8.00
CA ALA A 67 0.68 9.73 -9.37
C ALA A 67 0.88 8.60 -10.40
N VAL A 68 1.86 7.72 -10.20
CA VAL A 68 2.10 6.54 -11.05
C VAL A 68 0.88 5.63 -11.05
N ALA A 69 0.32 5.30 -9.88
CA ALA A 69 -0.86 4.46 -9.74
C ALA A 69 -2.10 5.07 -10.41
N ARG A 70 -2.35 6.39 -10.25
CA ARG A 70 -3.48 7.07 -10.89
C ARG A 70 -3.41 7.02 -12.41
N ASN A 71 -2.22 7.14 -13.00
CA ASN A 71 -2.02 7.15 -14.44
C ASN A 71 -1.88 5.75 -15.06
N ALA A 72 -1.78 4.70 -14.26
CA ALA A 72 -1.74 3.32 -14.74
C ALA A 72 -3.03 2.93 -15.48
N LYS A 73 -2.91 2.04 -16.46
CA LYS A 73 -4.04 1.48 -17.25
C LYS A 73 -4.68 0.26 -16.58
N VAL A 74 -4.05 -0.26 -15.53
CA VAL A 74 -4.53 -1.39 -14.71
C VAL A 74 -4.79 -0.94 -13.28
N PRO A 75 -5.58 -1.69 -12.49
CA PRO A 75 -5.78 -1.42 -11.07
C PRO A 75 -4.45 -1.52 -10.30
N VAL A 76 -4.17 -0.49 -9.49
CA VAL A 76 -2.95 -0.40 -8.68
C VAL A 76 -3.34 0.06 -7.27
N ALA A 77 -3.03 -0.74 -6.25
CA ALA A 77 -3.06 -0.31 -4.86
C ALA A 77 -1.70 0.27 -4.46
N VAL A 78 -1.71 1.32 -3.64
CA VAL A 78 -0.51 1.88 -3.00
C VAL A 78 -0.58 1.52 -1.52
N HIS A 79 0.38 0.74 -1.06
CA HIS A 79 0.38 0.07 0.23
C HIS A 79 1.58 0.46 1.09
N LEU A 80 1.31 0.75 2.37
CA LEU A 80 2.35 0.86 3.41
C LEU A 80 2.54 -0.52 4.04
N ASP A 81 3.73 -1.08 3.89
CA ASP A 81 4.09 -2.41 4.36
C ASP A 81 4.86 -2.35 5.69
N HIS A 82 4.58 -3.26 6.63
CA HIS A 82 5.26 -3.42 7.92
C HIS A 82 5.47 -2.12 8.73
N CYS A 83 4.40 -1.42 9.08
CA CYS A 83 4.51 -0.20 9.88
C CYS A 83 3.98 -0.41 11.31
N SER A 84 4.86 -0.26 12.31
CA SER A 84 4.49 -0.31 13.74
C SER A 84 4.15 1.07 14.34
N ASP A 85 4.39 2.17 13.61
CA ASP A 85 4.14 3.54 14.03
C ASP A 85 2.79 4.05 13.49
N LEU A 86 1.83 4.25 14.39
CA LEU A 86 0.48 4.73 14.05
C LEU A 86 0.46 6.15 13.46
N GLU A 87 1.37 7.04 13.86
CA GLU A 87 1.42 8.40 13.31
C GLU A 87 1.97 8.37 11.88
N ARG A 88 2.98 7.56 11.61
CA ARG A 88 3.48 7.33 10.25
C ARG A 88 2.41 6.69 9.36
N LEU A 89 1.71 5.67 9.85
CA LEU A 89 0.61 5.04 9.15
C LEU A 89 -0.48 6.06 8.78
N LYS A 90 -0.89 6.88 9.73
CA LYS A 90 -1.84 7.97 9.49
C LYS A 90 -1.31 8.96 8.45
N ARG A 91 -0.02 9.32 8.52
CA ARG A 91 0.60 10.21 7.55
C ARG A 91 0.60 9.65 6.13
N CYS A 92 0.86 8.36 5.97
CA CYS A 92 0.75 7.69 4.66
C CYS A 92 -0.68 7.74 4.08
N LEU A 93 -1.69 7.54 4.93
CA LEU A 93 -3.09 7.71 4.52
C LEU A 93 -3.40 9.13 4.04
N GLU A 94 -2.91 10.17 4.77
CA GLU A 94 -3.04 11.58 4.37
C GLU A 94 -2.38 11.86 3.02
N LEU A 95 -1.26 11.19 2.73
CA LEU A 95 -0.53 11.29 1.46
C LEU A 95 -1.18 10.51 0.30
N GLY A 96 -2.25 9.75 0.57
CA GLY A 96 -3.07 9.11 -0.44
C GLY A 96 -2.80 7.62 -0.64
N PHE A 97 -2.17 6.94 0.31
CA PHE A 97 -2.09 5.49 0.31
C PHE A 97 -3.50 4.88 0.40
N THR A 98 -3.74 3.81 -0.35
CA THR A 98 -5.04 3.15 -0.43
C THR A 98 -5.10 1.86 0.38
N SER A 99 -3.98 1.50 1.00
CA SER A 99 -3.87 0.37 1.91
C SER A 99 -2.68 0.58 2.85
N VAL A 100 -2.79 0.07 4.07
CA VAL A 100 -1.73 0.13 5.09
C VAL A 100 -1.70 -1.17 5.89
N MET A 101 -0.49 -1.60 6.29
CA MET A 101 -0.31 -2.69 7.25
C MET A 101 0.14 -2.12 8.59
N TYR A 102 -0.61 -2.45 9.66
CA TYR A 102 -0.13 -2.23 11.03
C TYR A 102 0.57 -3.48 11.53
N ASP A 103 1.87 -3.39 11.76
CA ASP A 103 2.68 -4.50 12.27
C ASP A 103 2.85 -4.39 13.79
N GLY A 104 2.02 -5.12 14.53
CA GLY A 104 2.09 -5.27 15.97
C GLY A 104 2.66 -6.61 16.43
N SER A 105 3.39 -7.33 15.57
CA SER A 105 3.89 -8.69 15.84
C SER A 105 4.81 -8.80 17.06
N GLU A 106 5.53 -7.72 17.39
CA GLU A 106 6.40 -7.66 18.57
C GLU A 106 5.67 -7.27 19.87
N LEU A 107 4.36 -6.95 19.81
CA LEU A 107 3.56 -6.52 20.95
C LEU A 107 2.79 -7.67 21.56
N SER A 108 2.23 -7.44 22.77
CA SER A 108 1.23 -8.35 23.33
C SER A 108 -0.02 -8.41 22.43
N TYR A 109 -0.74 -9.53 22.49
CA TYR A 109 -1.99 -9.69 21.71
C TYR A 109 -2.98 -8.54 21.95
N GLU A 110 -3.16 -8.14 23.20
CA GLU A 110 -4.08 -7.08 23.60
C GLU A 110 -3.66 -5.71 23.04
N GLU A 111 -2.36 -5.42 23.04
CA GLU A 111 -1.83 -4.19 22.46
C GLU A 111 -1.92 -4.18 20.95
N ASN A 112 -1.59 -5.29 20.29
CA ASN A 112 -1.75 -5.43 18.85
C ASN A 112 -3.21 -5.20 18.45
N VAL A 113 -4.17 -5.87 19.08
CA VAL A 113 -5.61 -5.67 18.81
C VAL A 113 -6.04 -4.23 19.02
N ARG A 114 -5.58 -3.57 20.11
CA ARG A 114 -5.91 -2.17 20.37
C ARG A 114 -5.40 -1.24 19.27
N ASN A 115 -4.15 -1.40 18.90
CA ASN A 115 -3.49 -0.53 17.91
C ASN A 115 -4.02 -0.79 16.49
N THR A 116 -4.28 -2.05 16.13
CA THR A 116 -4.94 -2.41 14.87
C THR A 116 -6.31 -1.76 14.73
N LYS A 117 -7.11 -1.70 15.82
CA LYS A 117 -8.39 -0.97 15.80
C LYS A 117 -8.22 0.51 15.50
N ILE A 118 -7.19 1.15 16.05
CA ILE A 118 -6.86 2.55 15.77
C ILE A 118 -6.48 2.72 14.29
N ALA A 119 -5.64 1.82 13.75
CA ALA A 119 -5.26 1.82 12.34
C ALA A 119 -6.50 1.69 11.42
N VAL A 120 -7.44 0.79 11.76
CA VAL A 120 -8.71 0.62 11.03
C VAL A 120 -9.57 1.89 11.07
N GLU A 121 -9.63 2.57 12.22
CA GLU A 121 -10.37 3.84 12.33
C GLU A 121 -9.75 4.95 11.48
N TYR A 122 -8.42 5.02 11.42
CA TYR A 122 -7.73 5.95 10.52
C TYR A 122 -8.03 5.62 9.06
N ALA A 123 -7.80 4.37 8.64
CA ALA A 123 -7.99 3.96 7.25
C ALA A 123 -9.42 4.22 6.74
N ARG A 124 -10.44 3.97 7.56
CA ARG A 124 -11.85 4.25 7.22
C ARG A 124 -12.12 5.70 6.82
N ARG A 125 -11.42 6.67 7.44
CA ARG A 125 -11.60 8.10 7.12
C ARG A 125 -11.08 8.44 5.73
N TYR A 126 -10.16 7.67 5.20
CA TYR A 126 -9.53 7.86 3.89
C TYR A 126 -10.03 6.86 2.83
N GLY A 127 -10.96 5.95 3.19
CA GLY A 127 -11.45 4.91 2.30
C GLY A 127 -10.36 3.90 1.91
N ALA A 128 -9.41 3.65 2.80
CA ALA A 128 -8.30 2.73 2.62
C ALA A 128 -8.55 1.41 3.36
N ASP A 129 -7.86 0.35 2.92
CA ASP A 129 -7.90 -0.98 3.54
C ASP A 129 -6.77 -1.16 4.56
N VAL A 130 -6.93 -2.12 5.47
CA VAL A 130 -5.94 -2.46 6.51
C VAL A 130 -5.60 -3.93 6.43
N GLU A 131 -4.30 -4.19 6.48
CA GLU A 131 -3.67 -5.48 6.77
C GLU A 131 -3.10 -5.46 8.19
N ALA A 132 -3.15 -6.60 8.92
CA ALA A 132 -2.61 -6.74 10.28
C ALA A 132 -2.22 -8.17 10.59
#